data_37ee2520f3664ff5d6f36f0e87225f40
#
_entry.id   37ee2520f3664ff5d6f36f0e87225f40
#
_cell.length_a   1.000
_cell.length_b   1.000
_cell.length_c   1.000
_cell.angle_alpha   90.00
_cell.angle_beta   90.00
_cell.angle_gamma   90.00
#
_symmetry.space_group_name_H-M   'P 1'
#
loop_
_entity.id
_entity.type
_entity.pdbx_description
1 polymer ?
#
loop_
_entity_poly.entity_id
_entity_poly.type
_entity_poly.pdbx_seq_one_letter_code
_entity_poly.pdbx_strand_id
1 'polypeptide(L)' 'MRFNLAIKFADGTTKEITASTPDMVAFEDKFDISIGKIAVEQKISHLLYLAWHSEFRTKSTKLAYAEWIETVESVGEGAS' A
#
# COMPACT_ATOMS: atom_id res chain seq x y z
N MET A 1 -3.02 9.16 -11.73
CA MET A 1 -1.80 8.50 -11.27
C MET A 1 -2.15 7.26 -10.48
N ARG A 2 -1.55 6.13 -10.79
CA ARG A 2 -1.87 4.85 -10.15
C ARG A 2 -0.60 4.05 -9.88
N PHE A 3 -0.63 3.28 -8.80
CA PHE A 3 0.47 2.43 -8.41
C PHE A 3 -0.10 1.06 -8.03
N ASN A 4 0.22 0.03 -8.79
CA ASN A 4 -0.30 -1.32 -8.56
C ASN A 4 0.61 -2.09 -7.62
N LEU A 5 -0.01 -2.72 -6.60
CA LEU A 5 0.71 -3.47 -5.59
C LEU A 5 0.12 -4.85 -5.46
N ALA A 6 0.96 -5.86 -5.41
CA ALA A 6 0.55 -7.24 -5.18
C ALA A 6 0.79 -7.57 -3.71
N ILE A 7 -0.27 -7.90 -2.98
CA ILE A 7 -0.21 -8.20 -1.55
C ILE A 7 -0.48 -9.69 -1.36
N LYS A 8 0.41 -10.36 -0.64
CA LYS A 8 0.18 -11.71 -0.20
C LYS A 8 -0.11 -11.68 1.29
N PHE A 9 -1.26 -12.20 1.68
CA PHE A 9 -1.67 -12.22 3.09
C PHE A 9 -1.17 -13.50 3.78
N ALA A 10 -1.11 -13.43 5.11
CA ALA A 10 -0.62 -14.53 5.91
C ALA A 10 -1.45 -15.81 5.78
N ASP A 11 -2.72 -15.68 5.37
CA ASP A 11 -3.60 -16.85 5.15
C ASP A 11 -3.40 -17.51 3.78
N GLY A 12 -2.45 -17.01 2.99
CA GLY A 12 -2.14 -17.55 1.67
C GLY A 12 -2.86 -16.90 0.51
N THR A 13 -3.82 -16.00 0.78
CA THR A 13 -4.52 -15.30 -0.30
C THR A 13 -3.65 -14.19 -0.86
N THR A 14 -3.92 -13.84 -2.13
CA THR A 14 -3.24 -12.73 -2.79
C THR A 14 -4.26 -11.75 -3.31
N LYS A 15 -3.88 -10.48 -3.34
CA LYS A 15 -4.75 -9.43 -3.84
C LYS A 15 -3.92 -8.37 -4.53
N GLU A 16 -4.44 -7.86 -5.64
CA GLU A 16 -3.83 -6.73 -6.32
C GLU A 16 -4.56 -5.47 -5.89
N ILE A 17 -3.81 -4.50 -5.38
CA ILE A 17 -4.36 -3.25 -4.86
C ILE A 17 -3.80 -2.12 -5.69
N THR A 18 -4.68 -1.23 -6.14
CA THR A 18 -4.27 -0.06 -6.92
C THR A 18 -4.38 1.18 -6.04
N ALA A 19 -3.23 1.78 -5.73
CA ALA A 19 -3.19 3.07 -5.07
C ALA A 19 -3.40 4.16 -6.12
N SER A 20 -4.20 5.16 -5.79
CA SER A 20 -4.52 6.25 -6.70
C SER A 20 -4.09 7.59 -6.10
N THR A 21 -4.42 8.68 -6.75
CA THR A 21 -3.97 10.01 -6.32
C THR A 21 -4.25 10.33 -4.85
N PRO A 22 -5.45 10.08 -4.29
CA PRO A 22 -5.66 10.35 -2.86
C PRO A 22 -4.70 9.58 -1.95
N ASP A 23 -4.35 8.36 -2.34
CA ASP A 23 -3.44 7.53 -1.54
C ASP A 23 -2.02 8.10 -1.59
N MET A 24 -1.62 8.61 -2.73
CA MET A 24 -0.29 9.19 -2.90
C MET A 24 -0.15 10.50 -2.17
N VAL A 25 -1.20 11.33 -2.16
CA VAL A 25 -1.20 12.58 -1.39
C VAL A 25 -1.09 12.28 0.10
N ALA A 26 -1.86 11.30 0.59
CA ALA A 26 -1.78 10.89 1.99
C ALA A 26 -0.40 10.36 2.34
N PHE A 27 0.22 9.62 1.42
CA PHE A 27 1.56 9.12 1.62
C PHE A 27 2.58 10.26 1.77
N GLU A 28 2.52 11.24 0.89
CA GLU A 28 3.45 12.37 0.96
C GLU A 28 3.28 13.16 2.25
N ASP A 29 2.03 13.34 2.70
CA ASP A 29 1.77 14.01 3.97
C ASP A 29 2.29 13.22 5.16
N LYS A 30 2.12 11.90 5.13
CA LYS A 30 2.51 11.04 6.25
C LYS A 30 4.02 10.94 6.39
N PHE A 31 4.74 10.78 5.31
CA PHE A 31 6.17 10.52 5.33
C PHE A 31 7.01 11.74 4.98
N ASP A 32 6.39 12.82 4.55
CA ASP A 32 7.07 14.06 4.16
C ASP A 32 8.15 13.82 3.10
N ILE A 33 7.86 12.94 2.15
CA ILE A 33 8.75 12.66 1.02
C ILE A 33 7.94 12.56 -0.25
N SER A 34 8.62 12.79 -1.38
CA SER A 34 7.99 12.73 -2.69
C SER A 34 7.61 11.30 -3.06
N ILE A 35 6.45 11.14 -3.70
CA ILE A 35 6.00 9.83 -4.19
C ILE A 35 7.00 9.22 -5.17
N GLY A 36 7.76 10.05 -5.89
CA GLY A 36 8.77 9.56 -6.83
C GLY A 36 9.87 8.76 -6.17
N LYS A 37 10.12 8.98 -4.88
CA LYS A 37 11.14 8.23 -4.15
C LYS A 37 10.76 6.78 -3.88
N ILE A 38 9.47 6.45 -3.93
CA ILE A 38 9.02 5.07 -3.75
C ILE A 38 9.62 4.18 -4.83
N ALA A 39 9.61 4.65 -6.08
CA ALA A 39 10.13 3.85 -7.19
C ALA A 39 11.62 3.58 -7.05
N VAL A 40 12.35 4.49 -6.41
CA VAL A 40 13.80 4.37 -6.22
C VAL A 40 14.15 3.56 -4.98
N GLU A 41 13.51 3.85 -3.85
CA GLU A 41 13.87 3.23 -2.57
C GLU A 41 13.10 1.93 -2.30
N GLN A 42 11.86 1.84 -2.75
CA GLN A 42 10.98 0.68 -2.60
C GLN A 42 10.95 0.12 -1.17
N LYS A 43 10.86 1.01 -0.19
CA LYS A 43 10.74 0.58 1.20
C LYS A 43 9.41 -0.14 1.42
N ILE A 44 9.47 -1.26 2.12
CA ILE A 44 8.27 -2.07 2.38
C ILE A 44 7.23 -1.26 3.13
N SER A 45 7.64 -0.46 4.13
CA SER A 45 6.70 0.36 4.88
C SER A 45 5.97 1.36 4.00
N HIS A 46 6.63 1.91 2.99
CA HIS A 46 6.00 2.83 2.05
C HIS A 46 4.97 2.13 1.18
N LEU A 47 5.33 0.97 0.64
CA LEU A 47 4.43 0.19 -0.21
C LEU A 47 3.21 -0.28 0.58
N LEU A 48 3.43 -0.75 1.80
CA LEU A 48 2.34 -1.22 2.65
C LEU A 48 1.40 -0.08 3.04
N TYR A 49 1.94 1.10 3.32
CA TYR A 49 1.09 2.24 3.64
C TYR A 49 0.17 2.61 2.48
N LEU A 50 0.71 2.64 1.26
CA LEU A 50 -0.09 2.93 0.08
C LEU A 50 -1.21 1.91 -0.09
N ALA A 51 -0.89 0.62 0.05
CA ALA A 51 -1.86 -0.44 -0.10
C ALA A 51 -2.94 -0.36 0.98
N TRP A 52 -2.54 -0.18 2.24
CA TRP A 52 -3.48 -0.04 3.34
C TRP A 52 -4.38 1.16 3.17
N HIS A 53 -3.81 2.30 2.81
CA HIS A 53 -4.60 3.52 2.67
C HIS A 53 -5.68 3.35 1.58
N SER A 54 -5.31 2.71 0.47
CA SER A 54 -6.26 2.42 -0.60
C SER A 54 -7.39 1.50 -0.10
N GLU A 55 -7.04 0.44 0.63
CA GLU A 55 -8.01 -0.49 1.19
C GLU A 55 -8.93 0.20 2.21
N PHE A 56 -8.36 1.04 3.06
CA PHE A 56 -9.14 1.75 4.07
C PHE A 56 -10.06 2.78 3.42
N ARG A 57 -9.54 3.53 2.44
CA ARG A 57 -10.32 4.55 1.73
C ARG A 57 -11.51 3.95 0.99
N THR A 58 -11.33 2.78 0.39
CA THR A 58 -12.38 2.10 -0.37
C THR A 58 -13.24 1.20 0.51
N LYS A 59 -13.02 1.22 1.81
CA LYS A 59 -13.75 0.42 2.80
C LYS A 59 -13.57 -1.08 2.64
N SER A 60 -12.48 -1.50 2.02
CA SER A 60 -12.13 -2.91 1.91
C SER A 60 -11.58 -3.44 3.22
N THR A 61 -11.06 -2.57 4.10
CA THR A 61 -10.63 -2.95 5.44
C THR A 61 -11.05 -1.87 6.43
N LYS A 62 -11.30 -2.29 7.67
CA LYS A 62 -11.57 -1.39 8.80
C LYS A 62 -10.41 -1.36 9.77
N LEU A 63 -9.35 -2.13 9.51
CA LEU A 63 -8.22 -2.22 10.40
C LEU A 63 -7.36 -0.97 10.33
N ALA A 64 -6.77 -0.58 11.46
CA ALA A 64 -5.74 0.44 11.49
C ALA A 64 -4.48 -0.10 10.80
N TYR A 65 -3.60 0.81 10.37
CA TYR A 65 -2.40 0.41 9.64
C TYR A 65 -1.58 -0.66 10.38
N ALA A 66 -1.32 -0.44 11.67
CA ALA A 66 -0.51 -1.37 12.46
C ALA A 66 -1.13 -2.76 12.56
N GLU A 67 -2.47 -2.83 12.59
CA GLU A 67 -3.16 -4.11 12.62
C GLU A 67 -3.20 -4.76 11.24
N TRP A 68 -3.39 -3.95 10.21
CA TRP A 68 -3.47 -4.46 8.85
C TRP A 68 -2.17 -5.11 8.39
N ILE A 69 -1.03 -4.49 8.71
CA ILE A 69 0.27 -5.03 8.28
C ILE A 69 0.56 -6.39 8.89
N GLU A 70 -0.03 -6.71 10.05
CA GLU A 70 0.14 -8.02 10.64
C GLU A 70 -0.53 -9.14 9.85
N THR A 71 -1.48 -8.79 8.99
CA THR A 71 -2.15 -9.76 8.13
C THR A 71 -1.39 -10.01 6.83
N VAL A 72 -0.36 -9.23 6.56
CA VAL A 72 0.37 -9.27 5.30
C VAL A 72 1.64 -10.10 5.45
N GLU A 73 1.87 -11.02 4.49
CA GLU A 73 3.10 -11.80 4.43
C GLU A 73 4.15 -11.09 3.58
N SER A 74 3.74 -10.58 2.42
CA SER A 74 4.68 -9.91 1.52
C SER A 74 3.98 -8.90 0.63
N VAL A 75 4.75 -7.97 0.11
CA VAL A 75 4.27 -6.96 -0.83
C VAL A 75 5.27 -6.81 -1.96
N GLY A 76 4.78 -6.61 -3.17
CA GLY A 76 5.61 -6.37 -4.34
C GLY A 76 4.87 -5.53 -5.36
N GLU A 77 5.50 -5.31 -6.51
CA GLU A 77 4.86 -4.59 -7.60
C GLU A 77 3.80 -5.47 -8.22
N GLY A 78 2.62 -4.89 -8.42
CA GLY A 78 1.54 -5.58 -9.09
C GLY A 78 1.77 -5.66 -10.59
N ALA A 79 1.02 -6.55 -11.24
CA ALA A 79 1.04 -6.64 -12.70
C ALA A 79 0.48 -5.33 -13.28
N SER A 80 1.16 -4.80 -14.25
CA SER A 80 0.73 -3.57 -14.92
C SER A 80 -0.21 -3.86 -16.08
#